data_27de75662202118c3023a20df8c750a5
#
_entry.id   27de75662202118c3023a20df8c750a5
#
_cell.length_a   1.000
_cell.length_b   1.000
_cell.length_c   1.000
_cell.angle_alpha   90.00
_cell.angle_beta   90.00
_cell.angle_gamma   90.00
#
_symmetry.space_group_name_H-M   'P 1'
#
loop_
_entity.id
_entity.type
_entity.pdbx_description
1 polymer ?
#
loop_
_entity_poly.entity_id
_entity_poly.type
_entity_poly.pdbx_seq_one_letter_code
_entity_poly.pdbx_strand_id
1 'polypeptide(L)'
;LLNNTNDIWARDYMPIKTKSGKYISFRYEPSYLANNPQLRTDFKTDIAPSFKVDNLVYTDINLDGGNVVFSPSKEKVIISDRVFSENPEYDKNTLLLELEKLLEASVLIIPSLKSDMTGHADGMVRFVDENTVVTNAPLSPYGFETKVKKSLQNYGFNVIDFPYFYSKGDSAVGCYLNYLETEKSIFLPVFGVDTDNEAIELAKNIFDKTIIPVNINEIAEYGGSLNCISWED
;
A
#
# COMPACT_ATOMS: atom_id res chain seq x y z
N LEU A 1 15.65 -11.04 8.94
CA LEU A 1 15.47 -9.88 9.81
C LEU A 1 16.39 -8.76 9.34
N LEU A 2 15.80 -7.58 9.08
CA LEU A 2 16.59 -6.37 8.83
C LEU A 2 17.15 -5.87 10.16
N ASN A 3 18.42 -5.46 10.14
CA ASN A 3 19.08 -4.81 11.27
C ASN A 3 19.05 -3.30 11.05
N ASN A 4 19.15 -2.54 12.14
CA ASN A 4 19.20 -1.07 12.14
C ASN A 4 17.92 -0.38 11.62
N THR A 5 16.75 -1.01 11.80
CA THR A 5 15.45 -0.36 11.54
C THR A 5 14.97 0.39 12.77
N ASN A 6 14.36 1.55 12.56
CA ASN A 6 13.80 2.38 13.62
C ASN A 6 12.30 2.12 13.81
N ASP A 7 11.66 1.46 12.82
CA ASP A 7 10.28 1.02 12.89
C ASP A 7 10.09 -0.35 12.20
N ILE A 8 8.86 -0.89 12.25
CA ILE A 8 8.51 -2.20 11.70
C ILE A 8 7.93 -2.14 10.27
N TRP A 9 7.70 -0.94 9.74
CA TRP A 9 6.98 -0.73 8.49
C TRP A 9 7.89 -0.89 7.26
N ALA A 10 8.42 -2.11 7.08
CA ALA A 10 9.38 -2.41 6.02
C ALA A 10 8.86 -2.06 4.61
N ARG A 11 7.56 -2.15 4.38
CA ARG A 11 6.93 -1.77 3.12
C ARG A 11 7.25 -0.33 2.73
N ASP A 12 7.30 0.58 3.70
CA ASP A 12 7.31 2.02 3.43
C ASP A 12 8.69 2.55 3.08
N TYR A 13 9.74 2.04 3.71
CA TYR A 13 11.11 2.52 3.50
C TYR A 13 11.97 1.62 2.59
N MET A 14 11.53 0.42 2.28
CA MET A 14 12.30 -0.48 1.40
C MET A 14 12.10 -0.14 -0.08
N PRO A 15 13.10 -0.41 -0.94
CA PRO A 15 13.02 -0.10 -2.37
C PRO A 15 11.91 -0.85 -3.09
N ILE A 16 11.32 -0.20 -4.06
CA ILE A 16 10.23 -0.74 -4.88
C ILE A 16 10.80 -1.35 -6.16
N LYS A 17 10.50 -2.63 -6.41
CA LYS A 17 10.92 -3.35 -7.63
C LYS A 17 9.99 -3.04 -8.81
N THR A 18 10.55 -2.51 -9.89
CA THR A 18 9.83 -2.22 -11.13
C THR A 18 9.71 -3.44 -12.04
N LYS A 19 8.99 -3.29 -13.16
CA LYS A 19 8.81 -4.33 -14.19
C LYS A 19 10.14 -4.81 -14.78
N SER A 20 11.11 -3.92 -14.99
CA SER A 20 12.42 -4.28 -15.54
C SER A 20 13.37 -4.96 -14.54
N GLY A 21 12.96 -5.07 -13.27
CA GLY A 21 13.80 -5.55 -12.17
C GLY A 21 14.73 -4.50 -11.58
N LYS A 22 14.53 -3.22 -11.91
CA LYS A 22 15.16 -2.09 -11.26
C LYS A 22 14.49 -1.87 -9.90
N TYR A 23 15.26 -1.44 -8.91
CA TYR A 23 14.75 -1.05 -7.60
C TYR A 23 14.83 0.46 -7.45
N ILE A 24 13.75 1.08 -6.99
CA ILE A 24 13.68 2.52 -6.73
C ILE A 24 13.59 2.72 -5.21
N SER A 25 14.57 3.38 -4.64
CA SER A 25 14.54 3.85 -3.26
C SER A 25 14.05 5.29 -3.26
N PHE A 26 12.81 5.46 -2.86
CA PHE A 26 12.21 6.77 -2.62
C PHE A 26 12.69 7.35 -1.30
N ARG A 27 12.62 8.67 -1.16
CA ARG A 27 12.81 9.32 0.12
C ARG A 27 11.66 8.91 1.05
N TYR A 28 11.97 8.50 2.27
CA TYR A 28 10.97 8.16 3.29
C TYR A 28 10.99 9.23 4.39
N GLU A 29 10.22 10.27 4.17
CA GLU A 29 10.04 11.40 5.10
C GLU A 29 8.56 11.77 5.21
N PRO A 30 7.68 10.83 5.63
CA PRO A 30 6.26 11.10 5.66
C PRO A 30 5.92 12.20 6.67
N SER A 31 4.94 13.04 6.33
CA SER A 31 4.53 14.18 7.16
C SER A 31 4.02 13.75 8.54
N TYR A 32 3.46 12.55 8.68
CA TYR A 32 3.01 12.02 9.98
C TYR A 32 4.17 11.70 10.96
N LEU A 33 5.40 11.55 10.46
CA LEU A 33 6.61 11.38 11.27
C LEU A 33 7.38 12.70 11.48
N ALA A 34 6.84 13.85 11.07
CA ALA A 34 7.53 15.13 11.18
C ALA A 34 7.94 15.46 12.62
N ASN A 35 7.12 15.09 13.60
CA ASN A 35 7.39 15.29 15.02
C ASN A 35 8.20 14.17 15.69
N ASN A 36 8.45 13.06 14.98
CA ASN A 36 9.15 11.88 15.47
C ASN A 36 10.18 11.38 14.44
N PRO A 37 11.13 12.22 13.99
CA PRO A 37 12.07 11.86 12.93
C PRO A 37 12.96 10.67 13.30
N GLN A 38 13.14 10.39 14.60
CA GLN A 38 13.91 9.26 15.11
C GLN A 38 13.25 7.90 14.80
N LEU A 39 11.96 7.87 14.42
CA LEU A 39 11.26 6.66 13.99
C LEU A 39 11.42 6.39 12.49
N ARG A 40 12.03 7.30 11.72
CA ARG A 40 12.28 7.09 10.31
C ARG A 40 13.42 6.12 10.13
N THR A 41 13.24 5.19 9.20
CA THR A 41 14.31 4.31 8.71
C THR A 41 14.69 4.78 7.31
N ASP A 42 15.91 5.26 7.11
CA ASP A 42 16.41 5.62 5.78
C ASP A 42 17.10 4.42 5.16
N PHE A 43 16.56 3.95 4.02
CA PHE A 43 17.13 2.79 3.35
C PHE A 43 18.60 2.99 3.01
N LYS A 44 19.01 4.15 2.53
CA LYS A 44 20.36 4.43 2.06
C LYS A 44 21.40 4.41 3.18
N THR A 45 21.05 4.98 4.34
CA THR A 45 21.98 5.10 5.47
C THR A 45 21.90 3.96 6.46
N ASP A 46 20.71 3.43 6.70
CA ASP A 46 20.46 2.48 7.78
C ASP A 46 20.49 1.02 7.30
N ILE A 47 19.97 0.76 6.09
CA ILE A 47 19.77 -0.61 5.57
C ILE A 47 20.81 -0.99 4.52
N ALA A 48 21.04 -0.16 3.50
CA ALA A 48 21.90 -0.48 2.36
C ALA A 48 23.35 -0.85 2.72
N PRO A 49 23.96 -0.37 3.82
CA PRO A 49 25.29 -0.82 4.23
C PRO A 49 25.38 -2.31 4.54
N SER A 50 24.27 -2.92 5.01
CA SER A 50 24.21 -4.33 5.39
C SER A 50 23.34 -5.19 4.47
N PHE A 51 22.55 -4.56 3.59
CA PHE A 51 21.60 -5.24 2.71
C PHE A 51 21.74 -4.70 1.28
N LYS A 52 22.32 -5.49 0.39
CA LYS A 52 22.56 -5.07 -1.00
C LYS A 52 21.38 -5.42 -1.89
N VAL A 53 21.00 -4.45 -2.69
CA VAL A 53 20.02 -4.57 -3.76
C VAL A 53 20.70 -4.18 -5.07
N ASP A 54 20.63 -5.05 -6.07
CA ASP A 54 21.18 -4.76 -7.40
C ASP A 54 20.26 -3.82 -8.20
N ASN A 55 20.82 -3.09 -9.16
CA ASN A 55 20.06 -2.15 -10.02
C ASN A 55 19.25 -1.10 -9.24
N LEU A 56 19.82 -0.59 -8.15
CA LEU A 56 19.18 0.37 -7.26
C LEU A 56 19.34 1.81 -7.78
N VAL A 57 18.24 2.55 -7.79
CA VAL A 57 18.18 3.97 -8.11
C VAL A 57 17.59 4.72 -6.91
N TYR A 58 18.24 5.80 -6.47
CA TYR A 58 17.73 6.70 -5.45
C TYR A 58 17.00 7.90 -6.09
N THR A 59 15.96 8.38 -5.43
CA THR A 59 15.24 9.59 -5.83
C THR A 59 14.89 10.43 -4.60
N ASP A 60 14.77 11.75 -4.79
CA ASP A 60 14.36 12.69 -3.73
C ASP A 60 12.83 12.83 -3.62
N ILE A 61 12.07 12.16 -4.48
CA ILE A 61 10.61 12.11 -4.35
C ILE A 61 10.24 11.40 -3.06
N ASN A 62 9.41 12.03 -2.24
CA ASN A 62 8.89 11.49 -0.99
C ASN A 62 7.70 10.57 -1.26
N LEU A 63 7.87 9.25 -1.12
CA LEU A 63 6.83 8.27 -1.40
C LEU A 63 7.04 7.02 -0.56
N ASP A 64 6.06 6.72 0.27
CA ASP A 64 6.00 5.51 1.08
C ASP A 64 5.62 4.32 0.19
N GLY A 65 6.28 3.18 0.36
CA GLY A 65 6.00 1.98 -0.43
C GLY A 65 4.59 1.43 -0.27
N GLY A 66 3.94 1.64 0.88
CA GLY A 66 2.54 1.30 1.11
C GLY A 66 1.57 2.11 0.23
N ASN A 67 2.00 3.26 -0.26
CA ASN A 67 1.22 4.06 -1.19
C ASN A 67 1.38 3.61 -2.66
N VAL A 68 2.01 2.47 -2.93
CA VAL A 68 2.28 1.96 -4.29
C VAL A 68 1.67 0.57 -4.47
N VAL A 69 0.65 0.47 -5.31
CA VAL A 69 -0.04 -0.79 -5.61
C VAL A 69 0.04 -1.08 -7.10
N PHE A 70 0.88 -2.03 -7.48
CA PHE A 70 1.04 -2.45 -8.87
C PHE A 70 -0.03 -3.42 -9.35
N SER A 71 -0.37 -3.34 -10.64
CA SER A 71 -1.05 -4.43 -11.34
C SER A 71 -0.13 -5.65 -11.48
N PRO A 72 -0.66 -6.87 -11.72
CA PRO A 72 0.15 -8.08 -11.87
C PRO A 72 1.26 -7.98 -12.93
N SER A 73 0.99 -7.32 -14.05
CA SER A 73 2.00 -7.06 -15.10
C SER A 73 2.98 -5.94 -14.76
N LYS A 74 2.73 -5.18 -13.71
CA LYS A 74 3.40 -3.92 -13.35
C LYS A 74 3.32 -2.83 -14.44
N GLU A 75 2.32 -2.89 -15.32
CA GLU A 75 2.09 -1.84 -16.34
C GLU A 75 1.25 -0.68 -15.81
N LYS A 76 0.51 -0.90 -14.73
CA LYS A 76 -0.28 0.11 -14.02
C LYS A 76 0.13 0.14 -12.56
N VAL A 77 0.08 1.32 -11.98
CA VAL A 77 0.29 1.51 -10.54
C VAL A 77 -0.76 2.47 -10.00
N ILE A 78 -1.39 2.09 -8.90
CA ILE A 78 -2.34 2.94 -8.18
C ILE A 78 -1.60 3.59 -7.02
N ILE A 79 -1.72 4.92 -6.90
CA ILE A 79 -1.12 5.75 -5.85
C ILE A 79 -2.21 6.67 -5.32
N SER A 80 -2.25 6.93 -4.02
CA SER A 80 -3.17 7.93 -3.47
C SER A 80 -2.68 9.36 -3.72
N ASP A 81 -3.59 10.31 -3.76
CA ASP A 81 -3.30 11.73 -3.95
C ASP A 81 -2.49 12.35 -2.81
N ARG A 82 -2.23 11.60 -1.73
CA ARG A 82 -1.31 11.96 -0.66
C ARG A 82 0.07 12.34 -1.19
N VAL A 83 0.53 11.66 -2.25
CA VAL A 83 1.83 11.93 -2.89
C VAL A 83 2.02 13.40 -3.28
N PHE A 84 0.97 14.13 -3.63
CA PHE A 84 1.08 15.54 -3.98
C PHE A 84 1.35 16.44 -2.77
N SER A 85 0.75 16.12 -1.62
CA SER A 85 0.99 16.88 -0.39
C SER A 85 2.33 16.57 0.26
N GLU A 86 2.87 15.39 0.02
CA GLU A 86 4.21 14.99 0.50
C GLU A 86 5.34 15.54 -0.39
N ASN A 87 5.01 16.10 -1.59
CA ASN A 87 5.97 16.69 -2.53
C ASN A 87 5.51 18.07 -3.02
N PRO A 88 5.33 19.04 -2.11
CA PRO A 88 4.81 20.36 -2.47
C PRO A 88 5.75 21.18 -3.38
N GLU A 89 7.01 20.80 -3.48
CA GLU A 89 8.02 21.39 -4.35
C GLU A 89 7.84 21.04 -5.83
N TYR A 90 7.08 20.00 -6.15
CA TYR A 90 6.80 19.57 -7.52
C TYR A 90 5.48 20.13 -8.04
N ASP A 91 5.46 20.52 -9.33
CA ASP A 91 4.21 20.60 -10.07
C ASP A 91 3.61 19.19 -10.23
N LYS A 92 2.27 19.07 -10.10
CA LYS A 92 1.60 17.76 -10.11
C LYS A 92 1.84 16.95 -11.38
N ASN A 93 1.81 17.60 -12.54
CA ASN A 93 2.01 16.91 -13.82
C ASN A 93 3.46 16.45 -13.95
N THR A 94 4.40 17.28 -13.53
CA THR A 94 5.82 16.93 -13.49
C THR A 94 6.08 15.75 -12.57
N LEU A 95 5.49 15.76 -11.36
CA LEU A 95 5.61 14.66 -10.42
C LEU A 95 5.07 13.35 -11.00
N LEU A 96 3.89 13.38 -11.64
CA LEU A 96 3.30 12.20 -12.27
C LEU A 96 4.21 11.63 -13.38
N LEU A 97 4.75 12.47 -14.25
CA LEU A 97 5.65 12.04 -15.31
C LEU A 97 6.94 11.39 -14.75
N GLU A 98 7.52 11.97 -13.69
CA GLU A 98 8.70 11.39 -13.04
C GLU A 98 8.36 10.07 -12.34
N LEU A 99 7.19 9.95 -11.69
CA LEU A 99 6.74 8.70 -11.10
C LEU A 99 6.52 7.60 -12.15
N GLU A 100 5.86 7.91 -13.27
CA GLU A 100 5.67 6.96 -14.37
C GLU A 100 6.99 6.45 -14.94
N LYS A 101 7.96 7.35 -15.10
CA LYS A 101 9.31 7.01 -15.56
C LYS A 101 10.07 6.15 -14.56
N LEU A 102 10.02 6.49 -13.26
CA LEU A 102 10.72 5.75 -12.22
C LEU A 102 10.11 4.37 -11.98
N LEU A 103 8.77 4.30 -11.89
CA LEU A 103 8.03 3.07 -11.62
C LEU A 103 7.82 2.19 -12.87
N GLU A 104 8.13 2.74 -14.07
CA GLU A 104 7.95 2.06 -15.37
C GLU A 104 6.51 1.59 -15.60
N ALA A 105 5.53 2.38 -15.10
CA ALA A 105 4.12 2.05 -15.12
C ALA A 105 3.26 3.31 -15.28
N SER A 106 2.06 3.16 -15.85
CA SER A 106 1.07 4.24 -15.89
C SER A 106 0.54 4.49 -14.48
N VAL A 107 0.65 5.73 -14.00
CA VAL A 107 0.21 6.13 -12.65
C VAL A 107 -1.26 6.51 -12.63
N LEU A 108 -2.04 5.84 -11.78
CA LEU A 108 -3.45 6.07 -11.56
C LEU A 108 -3.66 6.62 -10.14
N ILE A 109 -4.23 7.82 -10.04
CA ILE A 109 -4.41 8.50 -8.75
C ILE A 109 -5.80 8.23 -8.18
N ILE A 110 -5.83 7.77 -6.92
CA ILE A 110 -7.06 7.66 -6.13
C ILE A 110 -7.07 8.69 -5.00
N PRO A 111 -8.25 9.08 -4.48
CA PRO A 111 -8.31 9.99 -3.33
C PRO A 111 -7.79 9.32 -2.06
N SER A 112 -7.12 10.09 -1.19
CA SER A 112 -6.75 9.70 0.18
C SER A 112 -7.75 10.25 1.20
N LEU A 113 -7.93 9.55 2.31
CA LEU A 113 -8.73 10.02 3.44
C LEU A 113 -7.88 10.96 4.30
N LYS A 114 -8.28 12.22 4.42
CA LYS A 114 -7.51 13.24 5.16
C LYS A 114 -7.35 12.96 6.66
N SER A 115 -8.28 12.21 7.24
CA SER A 115 -8.22 11.79 8.65
C SER A 115 -7.41 10.52 8.86
N ASP A 116 -7.00 9.84 7.80
CA ASP A 116 -6.09 8.71 7.87
C ASP A 116 -4.66 9.24 8.00
N MET A 117 -3.90 8.72 8.94
CA MET A 117 -2.53 9.13 9.23
C MET A 117 -1.64 8.96 8.00
N THR A 118 -1.73 7.83 7.32
CA THR A 118 -0.90 7.49 6.17
C THR A 118 -1.58 7.79 4.83
N GLY A 119 -2.87 7.47 4.69
CA GLY A 119 -3.62 7.57 3.45
C GLY A 119 -3.06 6.70 2.32
N HIS A 120 -2.44 5.57 2.66
CA HIS A 120 -1.79 4.67 1.71
C HIS A 120 -2.78 3.89 0.83
N ALA A 121 -2.38 3.66 -0.42
CA ALA A 121 -3.22 2.94 -1.39
C ALA A 121 -3.42 1.47 -1.03
N ASP A 122 -2.45 0.79 -0.41
CA ASP A 122 -2.48 -0.63 -0.06
C ASP A 122 -3.53 -1.01 0.99
N GLY A 123 -3.99 -0.04 1.77
CA GLY A 123 -5.13 -0.18 2.68
C GLY A 123 -6.49 0.10 2.00
N MET A 124 -6.51 0.58 0.76
CA MET A 124 -7.72 1.02 0.07
C MET A 124 -8.06 0.21 -1.18
N VAL A 125 -7.06 -0.35 -1.87
CA VAL A 125 -7.21 -1.06 -3.14
C VAL A 125 -6.14 -2.12 -3.33
N ARG A 126 -6.51 -3.25 -3.95
CA ARG A 126 -5.57 -4.26 -4.43
C ARG A 126 -6.05 -4.80 -5.78
N PHE A 127 -5.12 -5.23 -6.62
CA PHE A 127 -5.45 -5.88 -7.88
C PHE A 127 -5.81 -7.35 -7.65
N VAL A 128 -6.83 -7.83 -8.36
CA VAL A 128 -7.13 -9.26 -8.53
C VAL A 128 -6.51 -9.76 -9.83
N ASP A 129 -6.68 -8.97 -10.88
CA ASP A 129 -6.10 -9.17 -12.20
C ASP A 129 -5.85 -7.79 -12.88
N GLU A 130 -5.48 -7.78 -14.17
CA GLU A 130 -5.18 -6.53 -14.91
C GLU A 130 -6.37 -5.57 -15.04
N ASN A 131 -7.60 -6.04 -14.88
CA ASN A 131 -8.81 -5.27 -15.12
C ASN A 131 -9.77 -5.26 -13.91
N THR A 132 -9.46 -6.04 -12.88
CA THR A 132 -10.29 -6.20 -11.69
C THR A 132 -9.52 -5.80 -10.44
N VAL A 133 -10.13 -4.96 -9.62
CA VAL A 133 -9.59 -4.54 -8.33
C VAL A 133 -10.61 -4.78 -7.21
N VAL A 134 -10.10 -5.00 -6.01
CA VAL A 134 -10.89 -4.99 -4.77
C VAL A 134 -10.69 -3.66 -4.06
N THR A 135 -11.75 -3.13 -3.46
CA THR A 135 -11.71 -1.94 -2.59
C THR A 135 -12.56 -2.16 -1.35
N ASN A 136 -12.31 -1.41 -0.30
CA ASN A 136 -13.12 -1.47 0.91
C ASN A 136 -14.60 -1.22 0.60
N ALA A 137 -15.47 -2.10 1.08
CA ALA A 137 -16.92 -1.99 0.89
C ALA A 137 -17.41 -0.64 1.46
N PRO A 138 -18.21 0.13 0.69
CA PRO A 138 -18.70 1.41 1.17
C PRO A 138 -19.59 1.29 2.42
N LEU A 139 -19.21 1.95 3.49
CA LEU A 139 -20.02 2.03 4.72
C LEU A 139 -21.21 2.98 4.56
N SER A 140 -21.18 3.85 3.56
CA SER A 140 -22.32 4.71 3.20
C SER A 140 -22.26 5.11 1.72
N PRO A 141 -23.42 5.48 1.11
CA PRO A 141 -23.46 5.91 -0.31
C PRO A 141 -22.66 7.19 -0.60
N TYR A 142 -22.35 7.97 0.42
CA TYR A 142 -21.61 9.24 0.33
C TYR A 142 -20.26 9.17 1.02
N GLY A 143 -19.86 7.98 1.48
CA GLY A 143 -18.62 7.75 2.20
C GLY A 143 -17.37 7.92 1.34
N PHE A 144 -16.24 7.82 2.00
CA PHE A 144 -14.93 7.91 1.36
C PHE A 144 -14.71 6.72 0.42
N GLU A 145 -15.06 5.50 0.83
CA GLU A 145 -14.91 4.26 0.05
C GLU A 145 -15.69 4.35 -1.27
N THR A 146 -16.86 5.01 -1.26
CA THR A 146 -17.63 5.28 -2.49
C THR A 146 -16.87 6.19 -3.47
N LYS A 147 -16.09 7.15 -2.97
CA LYS A 147 -15.26 8.02 -3.83
C LYS A 147 -14.10 7.26 -4.44
N VAL A 148 -13.43 6.42 -3.64
CA VAL A 148 -12.36 5.52 -4.14
C VAL A 148 -12.91 4.59 -5.21
N LYS A 149 -14.02 3.90 -4.93
CA LYS A 149 -14.71 3.00 -5.89
C LYS A 149 -15.04 3.71 -7.20
N LYS A 150 -15.63 4.91 -7.15
CA LYS A 150 -15.94 5.70 -8.36
C LYS A 150 -14.68 6.08 -9.13
N SER A 151 -13.60 6.44 -8.45
CA SER A 151 -12.32 6.75 -9.11
C SER A 151 -11.80 5.54 -9.87
N LEU A 152 -11.82 4.35 -9.26
CA LEU A 152 -11.40 3.10 -9.89
C LEU A 152 -12.29 2.73 -11.09
N GLN A 153 -13.61 2.89 -10.97
CA GLN A 153 -14.55 2.68 -12.08
C GLN A 153 -14.31 3.66 -13.24
N ASN A 154 -13.95 4.90 -12.96
CA ASN A 154 -13.62 5.89 -14.00
C ASN A 154 -12.35 5.53 -14.78
N TYR A 155 -11.43 4.77 -14.17
CA TYR A 155 -10.28 4.18 -14.86
C TYR A 155 -10.63 2.91 -15.66
N GLY A 156 -11.89 2.45 -15.61
CA GLY A 156 -12.38 1.30 -16.36
C GLY A 156 -12.21 -0.05 -15.65
N PHE A 157 -11.89 -0.06 -14.36
CA PHE A 157 -11.77 -1.30 -13.61
C PHE A 157 -13.14 -1.91 -13.26
N ASN A 158 -13.20 -3.23 -13.26
CA ASN A 158 -14.20 -3.99 -12.50
C ASN A 158 -13.84 -3.87 -11.02
N VAL A 159 -14.78 -3.37 -10.20
CA VAL A 159 -14.51 -3.11 -8.78
C VAL A 159 -15.35 -4.02 -7.92
N ILE A 160 -14.68 -4.83 -7.10
CA ILE A 160 -15.32 -5.74 -6.13
C ILE A 160 -15.24 -5.09 -4.76
N ASP A 161 -16.37 -5.03 -4.05
CA ASP A 161 -16.43 -4.57 -2.67
C ASP A 161 -15.90 -5.68 -1.76
N PHE A 162 -14.84 -5.40 -1.01
CA PHE A 162 -14.27 -6.31 -0.04
C PHE A 162 -14.77 -5.96 1.37
N PRO A 163 -15.08 -6.94 2.24
CA PRO A 163 -15.50 -6.67 3.60
C PRO A 163 -14.57 -5.68 4.31
N TYR A 164 -15.15 -4.76 5.04
CA TYR A 164 -14.43 -3.72 5.75
C TYR A 164 -15.27 -3.21 6.92
N PHE A 165 -14.63 -2.89 8.02
CA PHE A 165 -15.24 -2.13 9.10
C PHE A 165 -14.24 -1.13 9.68
N TYR A 166 -14.76 -0.01 10.16
CA TYR A 166 -13.94 1.04 10.73
C TYR A 166 -13.65 0.75 12.20
N SER A 167 -12.37 0.81 12.58
CA SER A 167 -11.93 0.82 13.96
C SER A 167 -11.68 2.26 14.45
N LYS A 168 -11.49 2.45 15.74
CA LYS A 168 -11.24 3.77 16.31
C LYS A 168 -9.79 4.20 16.15
N GLY A 169 -9.58 5.50 15.95
CA GLY A 169 -8.24 6.09 15.86
C GLY A 169 -7.49 5.69 14.60
N ASP A 170 -6.18 5.54 14.72
CA ASP A 170 -5.28 5.20 13.61
C ASP A 170 -5.07 3.68 13.44
N SER A 171 -5.95 2.86 14.03
CA SER A 171 -5.88 1.40 13.97
C SER A 171 -6.24 0.87 12.57
N ALA A 172 -5.47 -0.09 12.07
CA ALA A 172 -5.75 -0.84 10.85
C ALA A 172 -6.64 -2.08 11.08
N VAL A 173 -7.20 -2.27 12.27
CA VAL A 173 -8.17 -3.33 12.56
C VAL A 173 -9.40 -3.14 11.67
N GLY A 174 -9.79 -4.19 10.94
CA GLY A 174 -10.87 -4.15 9.94
C GLY A 174 -10.40 -3.90 8.51
N CYS A 175 -9.13 -3.56 8.28
CA CYS A 175 -8.55 -3.37 6.96
C CYS A 175 -8.02 -4.70 6.41
N TYR A 176 -8.87 -5.51 5.80
CA TYR A 176 -8.48 -6.80 5.20
C TYR A 176 -7.61 -6.65 3.95
N LEU A 177 -7.66 -5.51 3.26
CA LEU A 177 -6.91 -5.28 2.02
C LEU A 177 -5.41 -5.13 2.24
N ASN A 178 -4.96 -4.87 3.45
CA ASN A 178 -3.54 -4.83 3.77
C ASN A 178 -2.96 -6.24 3.99
N TYR A 179 -3.35 -7.17 3.09
CA TYR A 179 -2.84 -8.55 3.07
C TYR A 179 -1.45 -8.62 2.44
N LEU A 180 -0.66 -9.61 2.88
CA LEU A 180 0.57 -9.98 2.18
C LEU A 180 0.26 -10.99 1.08
N GLU A 181 0.67 -10.66 -0.14
CA GLU A 181 0.52 -11.52 -1.30
C GLU A 181 1.87 -12.10 -1.73
N THR A 182 1.87 -13.39 -2.03
CA THR A 182 2.99 -14.10 -2.62
C THR A 182 2.56 -14.77 -3.94
N GLU A 183 3.47 -15.40 -4.65
CA GLU A 183 3.14 -16.12 -5.88
C GLU A 183 1.99 -17.13 -5.70
N LYS A 184 1.94 -17.84 -4.57
CA LYS A 184 1.00 -18.97 -4.34
C LYS A 184 -0.03 -18.72 -3.25
N SER A 185 0.15 -17.70 -2.44
CA SER A 185 -0.67 -17.53 -1.23
C SER A 185 -0.98 -16.06 -0.95
N ILE A 186 -2.12 -15.84 -0.32
CA ILE A 186 -2.50 -14.59 0.31
C ILE A 186 -2.58 -14.83 1.80
N PHE A 187 -1.75 -14.14 2.56
CA PHE A 187 -1.83 -14.08 4.01
C PHE A 187 -2.82 -12.97 4.36
N LEU A 188 -4.05 -13.37 4.68
CA LEU A 188 -5.17 -12.47 4.91
C LEU A 188 -5.23 -12.08 6.40
N PRO A 189 -5.18 -10.79 6.74
CA PRO A 189 -5.37 -10.36 8.13
C PRO A 189 -6.77 -10.74 8.61
N VAL A 190 -6.87 -11.24 9.84
CA VAL A 190 -8.13 -11.51 10.54
C VAL A 190 -8.08 -10.95 11.96
N PHE A 191 -9.24 -10.60 12.50
CA PHE A 191 -9.37 -9.79 13.70
C PHE A 191 -10.19 -10.45 14.81
N GLY A 192 -10.68 -11.69 14.61
CA GLY A 192 -11.49 -12.43 15.58
C GLY A 192 -12.95 -11.98 15.63
N VAL A 193 -13.48 -11.51 14.50
CA VAL A 193 -14.87 -11.02 14.35
C VAL A 193 -15.61 -11.79 13.24
N ASP A 194 -16.94 -11.70 13.22
CA ASP A 194 -17.77 -12.43 12.25
C ASP A 194 -17.45 -12.07 10.80
N THR A 195 -17.07 -10.83 10.53
CA THR A 195 -16.67 -10.33 9.21
C THR A 195 -15.44 -11.06 8.64
N ASP A 196 -14.59 -11.68 9.48
CA ASP A 196 -13.45 -12.47 9.03
C ASP A 196 -13.87 -13.60 8.10
N ASN A 197 -14.99 -14.27 8.40
CA ASN A 197 -15.50 -15.36 7.58
C ASN A 197 -15.93 -14.88 6.20
N GLU A 198 -16.58 -13.71 6.12
CA GLU A 198 -16.98 -13.09 4.86
C GLU A 198 -15.75 -12.73 4.01
N ALA A 199 -14.72 -12.15 4.64
CA ALA A 199 -13.47 -11.79 3.98
C ALA A 199 -12.72 -13.02 3.44
N ILE A 200 -12.63 -14.11 4.24
CA ILE A 200 -11.98 -15.36 3.85
C ILE A 200 -12.72 -16.01 2.66
N GLU A 201 -14.04 -16.12 2.74
CA GLU A 201 -14.83 -16.75 1.67
C GLU A 201 -14.80 -15.94 0.37
N LEU A 202 -14.88 -14.61 0.45
CA LEU A 202 -14.73 -13.77 -0.73
C LEU A 202 -13.33 -13.92 -1.33
N ALA A 203 -12.27 -13.87 -0.51
CA ALA A 203 -10.90 -14.04 -0.98
C ALA A 203 -10.70 -15.37 -1.72
N LYS A 204 -11.23 -16.50 -1.19
CA LYS A 204 -11.18 -17.81 -1.85
C LYS A 204 -11.89 -17.83 -3.21
N ASN A 205 -12.92 -17.02 -3.37
CA ASN A 205 -13.72 -16.99 -4.59
C ASN A 205 -13.11 -16.12 -5.70
N ILE A 206 -12.31 -15.11 -5.34
CA ILE A 206 -11.78 -14.14 -6.31
C ILE A 206 -10.30 -14.33 -6.64
N PHE A 207 -9.52 -14.96 -5.74
CA PHE A 207 -8.09 -15.21 -5.95
C PHE A 207 -7.83 -16.68 -6.25
N ASP A 208 -7.05 -16.94 -7.30
CA ASP A 208 -6.54 -18.29 -7.60
C ASP A 208 -5.26 -18.56 -6.78
N LYS A 209 -5.37 -18.42 -5.45
CA LYS A 209 -4.27 -18.57 -4.49
C LYS A 209 -4.75 -19.20 -3.21
N THR A 210 -3.85 -19.82 -2.46
CA THR A 210 -4.16 -20.33 -1.13
C THR A 210 -4.38 -19.16 -0.15
N ILE A 211 -5.56 -19.12 0.47
CA ILE A 211 -5.87 -18.10 1.48
C ILE A 211 -5.47 -18.61 2.86
N ILE A 212 -4.57 -17.90 3.53
CA ILE A 212 -4.04 -18.21 4.85
C ILE A 212 -4.44 -17.10 5.81
N PRO A 213 -5.46 -17.31 6.67
CA PRO A 213 -5.83 -16.32 7.66
C PRO A 213 -4.74 -16.15 8.73
N VAL A 214 -4.41 -14.90 9.07
CA VAL A 214 -3.41 -14.56 10.10
C VAL A 214 -4.01 -13.57 11.07
N ASN A 215 -4.09 -13.91 12.34
CA ASN A 215 -4.48 -12.95 13.36
C ASN A 215 -3.36 -11.93 13.56
N ILE A 216 -3.68 -10.64 13.36
CA ILE A 216 -2.73 -9.53 13.36
C ILE A 216 -3.16 -8.39 14.31
N ASN A 217 -4.12 -8.64 15.21
CA ASN A 217 -4.70 -7.62 16.06
C ASN A 217 -3.67 -6.72 16.76
N GLU A 218 -2.65 -7.31 17.36
CA GLU A 218 -1.65 -6.56 18.12
C GLU A 218 -0.90 -5.53 17.26
N ILE A 219 -0.53 -5.91 16.03
CA ILE A 219 0.17 -5.02 15.10
C ILE A 219 -0.80 -4.03 14.46
N ALA A 220 -2.01 -4.48 14.14
CA ALA A 220 -3.00 -3.63 13.48
C ALA A 220 -3.41 -2.41 14.34
N GLU A 221 -3.32 -2.51 15.66
CA GLU A 221 -3.56 -1.36 16.57
C GLU A 221 -2.56 -0.22 16.37
N TYR A 222 -1.39 -0.48 15.79
CA TYR A 222 -0.37 0.54 15.47
C TYR A 222 -0.52 1.17 14.08
N GLY A 223 -1.60 0.89 13.35
CA GLY A 223 -1.95 1.56 12.10
C GLY A 223 -1.51 0.86 10.82
N GLY A 224 -0.96 -0.35 10.89
CA GLY A 224 -0.57 -1.15 9.73
C GLY A 224 -0.87 -2.64 9.90
N SER A 225 -0.72 -3.43 8.83
CA SER A 225 -0.99 -4.86 8.86
C SER A 225 0.09 -5.65 8.09
N LEU A 226 -0.24 -6.82 7.56
CA LEU A 226 0.70 -7.78 6.99
C LEU A 226 1.51 -7.21 5.81
N ASN A 227 0.89 -6.40 4.93
CA ASN A 227 1.62 -5.78 3.83
C ASN A 227 2.63 -4.76 4.34
N CYS A 228 2.24 -3.92 5.32
CA CYS A 228 3.08 -2.85 5.85
C CYS A 228 4.36 -3.36 6.52
N ILE A 229 4.31 -4.50 7.22
CA ILE A 229 5.48 -5.12 7.89
C ILE A 229 6.31 -6.02 6.96
N SER A 230 5.96 -6.13 5.70
CA SER A 230 6.60 -7.02 4.73
C SER A 230 7.24 -6.26 3.58
N TRP A 231 8.25 -6.87 2.99
CA TRP A 231 8.86 -6.46 1.74
C TRP A 231 9.14 -7.69 0.89
N GLU A 232 9.05 -7.53 -0.42
CA GLU A 232 9.26 -8.58 -1.42
C GLU A 232 10.24 -8.11 -2.50
N ASP A 233 11.10 -8.99 -2.95
CA ASP A 233 12.09 -8.75 -4.01
C ASP A 233 11.71 -9.40 -5.36
#